data_d1a95cba5e78732a94bab243ac9b688f
#
_entry.id   d1a95cba5e78732a94bab243ac9b688f
#
_cell.length_a   1.000
_cell.length_b   1.000
_cell.length_c   1.000
_cell.angle_alpha   90.00
_cell.angle_beta   90.00
_cell.angle_gamma   90.00
#
_symmetry.space_group_name_H-M   'P 1'
#
loop_
_entity.id
_entity.type
_entity.pdbx_description
1 polymer ?
#
loop_
_entity_poly.entity_id
_entity_poly.type
_entity_poly.pdbx_seq_one_letter_code
_entity_poly.pdbx_strand_id
1 'polypeptide(L)'
;MVGTGQEKEKLIAYSKEKKYVNVYFLPPVDKRAIPNILSQADVLYVGLQRQSLFRFGISPNKMYDYMMASKPIIQAIDAGNNMVEDANCGFYAEPENAEAISEAIMKLKGLGEEERIKLGNNGHEYVLTNHSYQVLAQRFLDIMKGLK
;
A
#
# COMPACT_ATOMS: atom_id res chain seq x y z
N MET A 1 8.59 -7.27 8.05
CA MET A 1 8.27 -7.74 6.69
C MET A 1 7.75 -9.17 6.77
N VAL A 2 6.64 -9.49 6.09
CA VAL A 2 6.00 -10.83 6.10
C VAL A 2 6.02 -11.40 4.69
N GLY A 3 6.43 -12.65 4.52
CA GLY A 3 6.39 -13.34 3.23
C GLY A 3 7.72 -13.93 2.78
N THR A 4 7.77 -14.30 1.49
CA THR A 4 8.96 -14.79 0.78
C THR A 4 9.28 -13.86 -0.38
N GLY A 5 10.54 -13.89 -0.82
CA GLY A 5 11.01 -13.13 -1.99
C GLY A 5 12.47 -13.46 -2.24
N GLN A 6 12.92 -13.29 -3.47
CA GLN A 6 14.30 -13.62 -3.87
C GLN A 6 15.35 -12.82 -3.07
N GLU A 7 15.02 -11.59 -2.69
CA GLU A 7 15.94 -10.71 -1.95
C GLU A 7 15.88 -10.88 -0.42
N LYS A 8 14.98 -11.74 0.11
CA LYS A 8 14.76 -11.86 1.56
C LYS A 8 16.05 -12.22 2.31
N GLU A 9 16.79 -13.20 1.84
CA GLU A 9 18.02 -13.65 2.50
C GLU A 9 19.10 -12.57 2.49
N LYS A 10 19.22 -11.81 1.40
CA LYS A 10 20.14 -10.68 1.32
C LYS A 10 19.76 -9.57 2.29
N LEU A 11 18.45 -9.26 2.40
CA LEU A 11 17.95 -8.25 3.33
C LEU A 11 18.16 -8.67 4.79
N ILE A 12 18.00 -9.95 5.13
CA ILE A 12 18.30 -10.51 6.46
C ILE A 12 19.79 -10.35 6.76
N ALA A 13 20.68 -10.74 5.83
CA ALA A 13 22.12 -10.60 5.99
C ALA A 13 22.52 -9.14 6.19
N TYR A 14 22.01 -8.24 5.36
CA TYR A 14 22.25 -6.80 5.46
C TYR A 14 21.78 -6.23 6.80
N SER A 15 20.57 -6.60 7.25
CA SER A 15 20.03 -6.16 8.53
C SER A 15 20.92 -6.58 9.72
N LYS A 16 21.46 -7.81 9.66
CA LYS A 16 22.38 -8.32 10.68
C LYS A 16 23.74 -7.59 10.65
N GLU A 17 24.30 -7.38 9.46
CA GLU A 17 25.56 -6.61 9.28
C GLU A 17 25.43 -5.20 9.86
N LYS A 18 24.32 -4.52 9.56
CA LYS A 18 24.03 -3.17 10.07
C LYS A 18 23.54 -3.13 11.52
N LYS A 19 23.35 -4.31 12.15
CA LYS A 19 22.84 -4.44 13.52
C LYS A 19 21.50 -3.75 13.76
N TYR A 20 20.59 -3.78 12.77
CA TYR A 20 19.24 -3.26 12.93
C TYR A 20 18.43 -4.17 13.86
N VAL A 21 17.99 -3.63 15.00
CA VAL A 21 17.24 -4.37 16.04
C VAL A 21 15.72 -4.25 15.88
N ASN A 22 15.25 -3.38 14.99
CA ASN A 22 13.86 -3.04 14.80
C ASN A 22 13.30 -3.52 13.43
N VAL A 23 14.03 -4.39 12.73
CA VAL A 23 13.60 -4.97 11.45
C VAL A 23 13.35 -6.47 11.63
N TYR A 24 12.12 -6.90 11.38
CA TYR A 24 11.68 -8.28 11.55
C TYR A 24 11.27 -8.91 10.23
N PHE A 25 11.73 -10.14 9.98
CA PHE A 25 11.43 -10.92 8.80
C PHE A 25 10.62 -12.15 9.20
N LEU A 26 9.32 -12.09 8.96
CA LEU A 26 8.39 -13.17 9.29
C LEU A 26 8.19 -14.12 8.11
N PRO A 27 7.86 -15.39 8.36
CA PRO A 27 7.52 -16.34 7.30
C PRO A 27 6.26 -15.92 6.54
N PRO A 28 5.98 -16.52 5.37
CA PRO A 28 4.69 -16.35 4.71
C PRO A 28 3.56 -16.88 5.60
N VAL A 29 2.41 -16.27 5.46
CA VAL A 29 1.19 -16.63 6.20
C VAL A 29 0.09 -17.08 5.25
N ASP A 30 -0.89 -17.82 5.76
CA ASP A 30 -2.08 -18.16 5.00
C ASP A 30 -2.80 -16.87 4.56
N LYS A 31 -3.35 -16.88 3.33
CA LYS A 31 -4.03 -15.71 2.78
C LYS A 31 -5.18 -15.23 3.68
N ARG A 32 -5.85 -16.13 4.37
CA ARG A 32 -6.95 -15.82 5.30
C ARG A 32 -6.48 -15.07 6.56
N ALA A 33 -5.19 -15.16 6.91
CA ALA A 33 -4.62 -14.43 8.04
C ALA A 33 -4.19 -12.99 7.70
N ILE A 34 -4.11 -12.64 6.41
CA ILE A 34 -3.64 -11.32 5.96
C ILE A 34 -4.47 -10.18 6.57
N PRO A 35 -5.82 -10.19 6.56
CA PRO A 35 -6.60 -9.09 7.15
C PRO A 35 -6.29 -8.88 8.62
N ASN A 36 -6.11 -9.96 9.40
CA ASN A 36 -5.77 -9.87 10.82
C ASN A 36 -4.36 -9.28 11.03
N ILE A 37 -3.39 -9.61 10.17
CA ILE A 37 -2.03 -9.03 10.26
C ILE A 37 -2.06 -7.55 9.90
N LEU A 38 -2.76 -7.18 8.84
CA LEU A 38 -2.86 -5.80 8.40
C LEU A 38 -3.55 -4.91 9.45
N SER A 39 -4.56 -5.42 10.14
CA SER A 39 -5.28 -4.68 11.19
C SER A 39 -4.40 -4.33 12.39
N GLN A 40 -3.31 -5.07 12.64
CA GLN A 40 -2.37 -4.83 13.72
C GLN A 40 -1.26 -3.80 13.37
N ALA A 41 -1.18 -3.38 12.11
CA ALA A 41 -0.21 -2.38 11.69
C ALA A 41 -0.72 -0.96 11.98
N ASP A 42 0.20 -0.04 12.28
CA ASP A 42 -0.11 1.40 12.36
C ASP A 42 -0.06 2.06 10.99
N VAL A 43 0.81 1.57 10.10
CA VAL A 43 1.04 2.08 8.75
C VAL A 43 1.38 0.92 7.83
N LEU A 44 0.89 0.95 6.61
CA LEU A 44 1.20 -0.03 5.57
C LEU A 44 2.07 0.60 4.49
N TYR A 45 3.00 -0.18 3.94
CA TYR A 45 3.94 0.30 2.92
C TYR A 45 3.84 -0.55 1.65
N VAL A 46 3.76 0.12 0.50
CA VAL A 46 3.89 -0.51 -0.81
C VAL A 46 4.90 0.26 -1.64
N GLY A 47 5.91 -0.45 -2.13
CA GLY A 47 6.94 0.14 -3.00
C GLY A 47 7.28 -0.81 -4.12
N LEU A 48 7.55 -0.23 -5.29
CA LEU A 48 8.03 -0.93 -6.46
C LEU A 48 9.17 -0.14 -7.09
N GLN A 49 10.10 -0.86 -7.72
CA GLN A 49 11.13 -0.23 -8.55
C GLN A 49 10.47 0.47 -9.75
N ARG A 50 11.11 1.52 -10.24
CA ARG A 50 10.63 2.24 -11.41
C ARG A 50 10.57 1.35 -12.65
N GLN A 51 9.44 1.40 -13.34
CA GLN A 51 9.20 0.71 -14.58
C GLN A 51 8.51 1.64 -15.57
N SER A 52 9.04 1.75 -16.78
CA SER A 52 8.48 2.63 -17.82
C SER A 52 7.02 2.30 -18.17
N LEU A 53 6.62 1.05 -17.95
CA LEU A 53 5.24 0.59 -18.17
C LEU A 53 4.25 1.22 -17.20
N PHE A 54 4.68 1.57 -15.98
CA PHE A 54 3.80 2.13 -14.94
C PHE A 54 3.25 3.52 -15.29
N ARG A 55 3.85 4.22 -16.27
CA ARG A 55 3.28 5.48 -16.78
C ARG A 55 1.83 5.36 -17.27
N PHE A 56 1.39 4.17 -17.63
CA PHE A 56 0.02 3.90 -18.04
C PHE A 56 -0.93 3.57 -16.87
N GLY A 57 -0.43 3.61 -15.65
CA GLY A 57 -1.13 3.27 -14.43
C GLY A 57 -0.81 1.85 -13.95
N ILE A 58 -1.12 1.62 -12.69
CA ILE A 58 -0.91 0.34 -12.00
C ILE A 58 -2.03 0.08 -11.00
N SER A 59 -2.37 -1.18 -10.80
CA SER A 59 -3.39 -1.61 -9.86
C SER A 59 -2.88 -2.78 -9.01
N PRO A 60 -2.00 -2.54 -8.02
CA PRO A 60 -1.48 -3.60 -7.18
C PRO A 60 -2.58 -4.16 -6.26
N ASN A 61 -2.80 -5.48 -6.29
CA ASN A 61 -3.79 -6.13 -5.42
C ASN A 61 -3.61 -5.80 -3.93
N LYS A 62 -2.36 -5.68 -3.48
CA LYS A 62 -2.05 -5.28 -2.09
C LYS A 62 -2.66 -3.94 -1.68
N MET A 63 -2.81 -3.01 -2.62
CA MET A 63 -3.38 -1.70 -2.34
C MET A 63 -4.81 -1.82 -1.82
N TYR A 64 -5.61 -2.67 -2.45
CA TYR A 64 -7.00 -2.90 -2.03
C TYR A 64 -7.08 -3.55 -0.65
N ASP A 65 -6.22 -4.55 -0.38
CA ASP A 65 -6.15 -5.19 0.94
C ASP A 65 -5.76 -4.15 2.03
N TYR A 66 -4.83 -3.24 1.71
CA TYR A 66 -4.36 -2.20 2.62
C TYR A 66 -5.45 -1.15 2.90
N MET A 67 -6.15 -0.71 1.88
CA MET A 67 -7.28 0.21 2.03
C MET A 67 -8.42 -0.43 2.83
N MET A 68 -8.73 -1.71 2.56
CA MET A 68 -9.73 -2.46 3.34
C MET A 68 -9.36 -2.63 4.81
N ALA A 69 -8.07 -2.63 5.15
CA ALA A 69 -7.61 -2.68 6.53
C ALA A 69 -7.77 -1.35 7.30
N SER A 70 -8.24 -0.28 6.65
CA SER A 70 -8.40 1.06 7.24
C SER A 70 -7.12 1.58 7.90
N LYS A 71 -5.97 1.39 7.23
CA LYS A 71 -4.68 1.87 7.71
C LYS A 71 -4.09 2.90 6.77
N PRO A 72 -3.37 3.93 7.30
CA PRO A 72 -2.63 4.86 6.45
C PRO A 72 -1.60 4.11 5.61
N ILE A 73 -1.42 4.56 4.37
CA ILE A 73 -0.53 3.89 3.41
C ILE A 73 0.59 4.84 2.99
N ILE A 74 1.82 4.32 2.94
CA ILE A 74 2.91 4.95 2.20
C ILE A 74 3.04 4.23 0.87
N GLN A 75 2.87 4.97 -0.22
CA GLN A 75 3.08 4.48 -1.58
C GLN A 75 4.38 5.03 -2.15
N ALA A 76 5.33 4.14 -2.47
CA ALA A 76 6.55 4.48 -3.18
C ALA A 76 6.54 3.80 -4.56
N ILE A 77 5.69 4.28 -5.45
CA ILE A 77 5.51 3.76 -6.81
C ILE A 77 5.37 4.95 -7.77
N ASP A 78 6.26 5.04 -8.74
CA ASP A 78 6.17 6.01 -9.83
C ASP A 78 5.25 5.46 -10.93
N ALA A 79 4.01 5.93 -10.95
CA ALA A 79 2.97 5.45 -11.88
C ALA A 79 2.09 6.59 -12.37
N GLY A 80 1.37 6.37 -13.48
CA GLY A 80 0.45 7.33 -14.05
C GLY A 80 -0.83 7.57 -13.23
N ASN A 81 -1.00 6.84 -12.12
CA ASN A 81 -2.08 7.02 -11.15
C ASN A 81 -1.54 6.88 -9.72
N ASN A 82 -2.18 7.56 -8.77
CA ASN A 82 -1.81 7.47 -7.37
C ASN A 82 -3.05 7.31 -6.48
N MET A 83 -3.43 6.07 -6.24
CA MET A 83 -4.61 5.74 -5.44
C MET A 83 -4.55 6.26 -4.00
N VAL A 84 -3.35 6.43 -3.43
CA VAL A 84 -3.17 6.94 -2.07
C VAL A 84 -3.47 8.44 -2.02
N GLU A 85 -3.07 9.20 -3.02
CA GLU A 85 -3.42 10.61 -3.16
C GLU A 85 -4.90 10.78 -3.51
N ASP A 86 -5.41 10.02 -4.48
CA ASP A 86 -6.81 10.07 -4.90
C ASP A 86 -7.79 9.82 -3.73
N ALA A 87 -7.42 8.87 -2.86
CA ALA A 87 -8.18 8.52 -1.66
C ALA A 87 -7.87 9.42 -0.46
N ASN A 88 -6.83 10.24 -0.51
CA ASN A 88 -6.30 10.95 0.67
C ASN A 88 -6.13 10.02 1.87
N CYS A 89 -5.46 8.86 1.65
CA CYS A 89 -5.34 7.79 2.66
C CYS A 89 -3.90 7.55 3.12
N GLY A 90 -3.00 8.48 2.86
CA GLY A 90 -1.60 8.37 3.27
C GLY A 90 -0.70 9.32 2.51
N PHE A 91 0.55 8.92 2.28
CA PHE A 91 1.53 9.76 1.62
C PHE A 91 2.24 9.02 0.48
N TYR A 92 2.51 9.76 -0.57
CA TYR A 92 3.45 9.36 -1.60
C TYR A 92 4.88 9.59 -1.12
N ALA A 93 5.78 8.68 -1.45
CA ALA A 93 7.21 8.85 -1.35
C ALA A 93 7.86 8.49 -2.68
N GLU A 94 8.91 9.18 -3.05
CA GLU A 94 9.65 8.86 -4.26
C GLU A 94 10.21 7.43 -4.18
N PRO A 95 9.93 6.55 -5.17
CA PRO A 95 10.45 5.20 -5.17
C PRO A 95 11.98 5.18 -5.30
N GLU A 96 12.61 4.13 -4.73
CA GLU A 96 14.07 3.96 -4.72
C GLU A 96 14.83 5.09 -3.99
N ASN A 97 14.12 5.90 -3.19
CA ASN A 97 14.66 7.00 -2.40
C ASN A 97 14.40 6.75 -0.90
N ALA A 98 15.45 6.33 -0.18
CA ALA A 98 15.33 5.97 1.23
C ALA A 98 14.98 7.19 2.12
N GLU A 99 15.52 8.37 1.78
CA GLU A 99 15.24 9.62 2.48
C GLU A 99 13.76 10.00 2.36
N ALA A 100 13.21 10.00 1.15
CA ALA A 100 11.81 10.32 0.91
C ALA A 100 10.87 9.35 1.62
N ILE A 101 11.21 8.04 1.64
CA ILE A 101 10.44 7.03 2.37
C ILE A 101 10.51 7.29 3.88
N SER A 102 11.70 7.61 4.40
CA SER A 102 11.91 7.95 5.81
C SER A 102 11.11 9.20 6.22
N GLU A 103 11.11 10.24 5.40
CA GLU A 103 10.33 11.46 5.63
C GLU A 103 8.82 11.15 5.68
N ALA A 104 8.31 10.34 4.76
CA ALA A 104 6.91 9.92 4.78
C ALA A 104 6.53 9.13 6.05
N ILE A 105 7.42 8.24 6.52
CA ILE A 105 7.25 7.51 7.78
C ILE A 105 7.23 8.49 8.96
N MET A 106 8.18 9.42 9.02
CA MET A 106 8.26 10.40 10.11
C MET A 106 7.07 11.35 10.11
N LYS A 107 6.56 11.72 8.93
CA LYS A 107 5.35 12.53 8.81
C LYS A 107 4.13 11.80 9.39
N LEU A 108 3.91 10.52 9.04
CA LEU A 108 2.83 9.71 9.62
C LEU A 108 3.00 9.50 11.13
N LYS A 109 4.23 9.28 11.59
CA LYS A 109 4.54 9.16 13.02
C LYS A 109 4.21 10.44 13.80
N GLY A 110 4.41 11.61 13.18
CA GLY A 110 4.12 12.90 13.78
C GLY A 110 2.64 13.25 13.86
N LEU A 111 1.77 12.57 13.09
CA LEU A 111 0.33 12.75 13.14
C LEU A 111 -0.26 12.22 14.45
N GLY A 112 -1.33 12.85 14.93
CA GLY A 112 -2.17 12.31 16.00
C GLY A 112 -2.86 11.00 15.61
N GLU A 113 -3.33 10.26 16.61
CA GLU A 113 -4.03 8.99 16.36
C GLU A 113 -5.29 9.20 15.52
N GLU A 114 -6.07 10.22 15.82
CA GLU A 114 -7.30 10.58 15.10
C GLU A 114 -7.03 10.86 13.61
N GLU A 115 -5.94 11.57 13.31
CA GLU A 115 -5.57 11.87 11.93
C GLU A 115 -5.16 10.60 11.16
N ARG A 116 -4.41 9.69 11.80
CA ARG A 116 -4.08 8.39 11.20
C ARG A 116 -5.31 7.54 10.95
N ILE A 117 -6.25 7.50 11.90
CA ILE A 117 -7.53 6.80 11.74
C ILE A 117 -8.32 7.41 10.57
N LYS A 118 -8.37 8.73 10.47
CA LYS A 118 -9.05 9.41 9.36
C LYS A 118 -8.46 9.03 8.01
N LEU A 119 -7.13 9.04 7.87
CA LEU A 119 -6.47 8.60 6.64
C LEU A 119 -6.84 7.15 6.29
N GLY A 120 -6.80 6.24 7.26
CA GLY A 120 -7.17 4.84 7.06
C GLY A 120 -8.62 4.68 6.59
N ASN A 121 -9.55 5.39 7.22
CA ASN A 121 -10.98 5.37 6.87
C ASN A 121 -11.23 5.93 5.45
N ASN A 122 -10.52 6.98 5.06
CA ASN A 122 -10.60 7.51 3.69
C ASN A 122 -10.25 6.43 2.64
N GLY A 123 -9.20 5.64 2.88
CA GLY A 123 -8.83 4.53 2.00
C GLY A 123 -9.91 3.46 1.92
N HIS A 124 -10.47 3.09 3.07
CA HIS A 124 -11.55 2.11 3.15
C HIS A 124 -12.80 2.56 2.37
N GLU A 125 -13.25 3.79 2.59
CA GLU A 125 -14.40 4.37 1.86
C GLU A 125 -14.13 4.44 0.36
N TYR A 126 -12.92 4.89 -0.03
CA TYR A 126 -12.53 4.98 -1.43
C TYR A 126 -12.61 3.63 -2.14
N VAL A 127 -12.10 2.56 -1.54
CA VAL A 127 -12.13 1.23 -2.18
C VAL A 127 -13.55 0.68 -2.28
N LEU A 128 -14.39 0.87 -1.28
CA LEU A 128 -15.79 0.44 -1.34
C LEU A 128 -16.58 1.18 -2.41
N THR A 129 -16.37 2.50 -2.51
CA THR A 129 -17.10 3.36 -3.44
C THR A 129 -16.63 3.19 -4.87
N ASN A 130 -15.35 2.90 -5.11
CA ASN A 130 -14.77 2.93 -6.45
C ASN A 130 -14.38 1.56 -7.00
N HIS A 131 -14.11 0.57 -6.14
CA HIS A 131 -13.49 -0.70 -6.53
C HIS A 131 -14.21 -1.93 -5.99
N SER A 132 -15.42 -1.80 -5.40
CA SER A 132 -16.23 -2.97 -5.07
C SER A 132 -16.65 -3.70 -6.35
N TYR A 133 -16.87 -5.02 -6.26
CA TYR A 133 -17.29 -5.82 -7.42
C TYR A 133 -18.59 -5.30 -8.04
N GLN A 134 -19.52 -4.80 -7.23
CA GLN A 134 -20.78 -4.21 -7.71
C GLN A 134 -20.53 -2.97 -8.59
N VAL A 135 -19.66 -2.06 -8.09
CA VAL A 135 -19.33 -0.83 -8.84
C VAL A 135 -18.58 -1.15 -10.13
N LEU A 136 -17.62 -2.07 -10.08
CA LEU A 136 -16.88 -2.47 -11.27
C LEU A 136 -17.75 -3.17 -12.29
N ALA A 137 -18.64 -4.06 -11.85
CA ALA A 137 -19.61 -4.73 -12.74
C ALA A 137 -20.56 -3.72 -13.38
N GLN A 138 -21.06 -2.74 -12.61
CA GLN A 138 -21.94 -1.70 -13.15
C GLN A 138 -21.23 -0.83 -14.21
N ARG A 139 -20.01 -0.37 -13.91
CA ARG A 139 -19.20 0.39 -14.88
C ARG A 139 -18.95 -0.39 -16.17
N PHE A 140 -18.66 -1.68 -16.06
CA PHE A 140 -18.48 -2.56 -17.22
C PHE A 140 -19.77 -2.66 -18.07
N LEU A 141 -20.92 -2.88 -17.41
CA LEU A 141 -22.22 -2.95 -18.08
C LEU A 141 -22.58 -1.63 -18.79
N ASP A 142 -22.27 -0.49 -18.17
CA ASP A 142 -22.57 0.82 -18.75
C ASP A 142 -21.73 1.09 -20.00
N ILE A 143 -20.44 0.69 -19.99
CA ILE A 143 -19.59 0.75 -21.18
C ILE A 143 -20.16 -0.15 -22.29
N MET A 144 -20.55 -1.39 -21.98
CA MET A 144 -21.11 -2.31 -22.96
C MET A 144 -22.43 -1.78 -23.59
N LYS A 145 -23.27 -1.12 -22.79
CA LYS A 145 -24.52 -0.51 -23.29
C LYS A 145 -24.26 0.72 -24.16
N GLY A 146 -23.19 1.47 -23.87
CA GLY A 146 -22.80 2.65 -24.66
C GLY A 146 -22.13 2.32 -26.00
N LEU A 147 -21.78 1.06 -26.24
CA LEU A 147 -21.17 0.56 -27.48
C LEU A 147 -22.19 0.07 -28.52
N LYS A 148 -23.50 0.22 -28.28
CA LYS A 148 -24.59 -0.18 -29.22
C LYS A 148 -24.99 0.95 -30.16
#